data_17221f2ac4e7cc7261d780f9ef836b4e
#
_entry.id   17221f2ac4e7cc7261d780f9ef836b4e
#
_cell.length_a   1.000
_cell.length_b   1.000
_cell.length_c   1.000
_cell.angle_alpha   90.00
_cell.angle_beta   90.00
_cell.angle_gamma   90.00
#
_symmetry.space_group_name_H-M   'P 1'
#
loop_
_entity.id
_entity.type
_entity.pdbx_description
1 polymer ?
#
loop_
_entity_poly.entity_id
_entity_poly.type
_entity_poly.pdbx_seq_one_letter_code
_entity_poly.pdbx_strand_id
1 'polypeptide(L)'
;LDGYEHLVKIAQGELPHGPFQELLDIRIEKVERGELTLKSRPTSHFYNPYGVAHGGYASSLLDTAMGCAVQTICPIGYGSTTLELKVNLVKAITHKTGELTIKGKVLHAGKTTATSEATIVDAGGNLYAHSTCTCLKIKL
;
A
#
# COMPACT_ATOMS: atom_id res chain seq x y z
N LEU A 1 17.63 3.89 -11.59
CA LEU A 1 16.73 2.80 -11.17
C LEU A 1 15.34 3.00 -11.76
N ASP A 2 14.70 1.94 -12.22
CA ASP A 2 13.27 1.98 -12.50
C ASP A 2 12.48 1.85 -11.17
N GLY A 3 11.16 1.93 -11.24
CA GLY A 3 10.33 1.91 -10.05
C GLY A 3 10.42 0.59 -9.26
N TYR A 4 10.55 -0.52 -9.96
CA TYR A 4 10.74 -1.84 -9.34
C TYR A 4 12.06 -1.91 -8.56
N GLU A 5 13.16 -1.55 -9.21
CA GLU A 5 14.49 -1.57 -8.59
C GLU A 5 14.57 -0.66 -7.36
N HIS A 6 13.92 0.51 -7.43
CA HIS A 6 13.85 1.45 -6.31
C HIS A 6 13.16 0.80 -5.11
N LEU A 7 12.00 0.17 -5.31
CA LEU A 7 11.24 -0.48 -4.24
C LEU A 7 11.98 -1.70 -3.67
N VAL A 8 12.69 -2.46 -4.51
CA VAL A 8 13.55 -3.56 -4.03
C VAL A 8 14.62 -3.04 -3.09
N LYS A 9 15.26 -1.92 -3.43
CA LYS A 9 16.28 -1.33 -2.55
C LYS A 9 15.72 -0.81 -1.23
N ILE A 10 14.51 -0.27 -1.24
CA ILE A 10 13.83 0.10 0.01
C ILE A 10 13.56 -1.16 0.85
N ALA A 11 13.05 -2.22 0.22
CA ALA A 11 12.77 -3.49 0.91
C ALA A 11 14.02 -4.12 1.52
N GLN A 12 15.18 -3.95 0.89
CA GLN A 12 16.49 -4.44 1.36
C GLN A 12 17.13 -3.53 2.39
N GLY A 13 16.54 -2.38 2.71
CA GLY A 13 17.10 -1.41 3.64
C GLY A 13 18.22 -0.54 3.08
N GLU A 14 18.44 -0.57 1.76
CA GLU A 14 19.49 0.23 1.10
C GLU A 14 19.02 1.67 0.83
N LEU A 15 17.72 1.88 0.73
CA LEU A 15 17.11 3.21 0.59
C LEU A 15 16.05 3.40 1.68
N PRO A 16 15.83 4.64 2.12
CA PRO A 16 14.86 4.91 3.18
C PRO A 16 13.43 4.79 2.68
N HIS A 17 12.53 4.41 3.60
CA HIS A 17 11.09 4.58 3.40
C HIS A 17 10.73 6.06 3.37
N GLY A 18 9.58 6.38 2.79
CA GLY A 18 8.99 7.71 2.93
C GLY A 18 8.60 7.99 4.39
N PRO A 19 8.60 9.26 4.81
CA PRO A 19 8.28 9.61 6.22
C PRO A 19 6.91 9.11 6.67
N PHE A 20 5.92 9.17 5.81
CA PHE A 20 4.56 8.70 6.13
C PHE A 20 4.51 7.18 6.33
N GLN A 21 5.27 6.45 5.54
CA GLN A 21 5.38 4.99 5.66
C GLN A 21 6.02 4.60 7.01
N GLU A 22 7.06 5.31 7.42
CA GLU A 22 7.68 5.10 8.73
C GLU A 22 6.70 5.37 9.86
N LEU A 23 5.95 6.46 9.77
CA LEU A 23 4.98 6.85 10.79
C LEU A 23 3.93 5.76 11.02
N LEU A 24 3.46 5.12 9.96
CA LEU A 24 2.43 4.08 10.02
C LEU A 24 2.99 2.66 10.12
N ASP A 25 4.31 2.51 10.30
CA ASP A 25 4.98 1.20 10.33
C ASP A 25 4.65 0.37 9.08
N ILE A 26 4.74 0.98 7.90
CA ILE A 26 4.52 0.30 6.64
C ILE A 26 5.87 -0.24 6.15
N ARG A 27 5.98 -1.56 6.07
CA ARG A 27 7.19 -2.27 5.65
C ARG A 27 6.92 -3.04 4.38
N ILE A 28 7.89 -3.00 3.44
CA ILE A 28 7.80 -3.79 2.21
C ILE A 28 8.34 -5.18 2.49
N GLU A 29 7.49 -6.21 2.33
CA GLU A 29 7.91 -7.60 2.50
C GLU A 29 8.36 -8.23 1.20
N LYS A 30 7.62 -8.00 0.10
CA LYS A 30 7.90 -8.61 -1.19
C LYS A 30 7.55 -7.66 -2.31
N VAL A 31 8.39 -7.60 -3.33
CA VAL A 31 8.17 -6.79 -4.53
C VAL A 31 8.27 -7.68 -5.76
N GLU A 32 7.26 -7.60 -6.62
CA GLU A 32 7.25 -8.18 -7.96
C GLU A 32 6.77 -7.13 -8.95
N ARG A 33 7.06 -7.28 -10.23
CA ARG A 33 6.52 -6.34 -11.22
C ARG A 33 5.02 -6.49 -11.33
N GLY A 34 4.29 -5.40 -11.04
CA GLY A 34 2.83 -5.36 -11.03
C GLY A 34 2.18 -5.78 -9.70
N GLU A 35 2.98 -6.15 -8.70
CA GLU A 35 2.44 -6.69 -7.45
C GLU A 35 3.41 -6.48 -6.29
N LEU A 36 2.91 -6.17 -5.09
CA LEU A 36 3.76 -6.16 -3.90
C LEU A 36 2.96 -6.49 -2.65
N THR A 37 3.70 -6.87 -1.60
CA THR A 37 3.16 -7.16 -0.28
C THR A 37 3.80 -6.24 0.74
N LEU A 38 2.94 -5.57 1.51
CA LEU A 38 3.33 -4.75 2.65
C LEU A 38 2.91 -5.42 3.95
N LYS A 39 3.59 -5.05 5.02
CA LYS A 39 3.22 -5.38 6.39
C LYS A 39 3.07 -4.11 7.21
N SER A 40 2.13 -4.11 8.14
CA SER A 40 1.97 -3.05 9.13
C SER A 40 1.35 -3.62 10.39
N ARG A 41 1.81 -3.15 11.56
CA ARG A 41 1.25 -3.54 12.84
C ARG A 41 0.41 -2.40 13.39
N PRO A 42 -0.92 -2.58 13.55
CA PRO A 42 -1.76 -1.52 14.10
C PRO A 42 -1.44 -1.29 15.59
N THR A 43 -1.50 -0.02 15.99
CA THR A 43 -1.32 0.41 17.37
C THR A 43 -2.50 1.29 17.78
N SER A 44 -2.66 1.52 19.09
CA SER A 44 -3.71 2.38 19.61
C SER A 44 -3.56 3.85 19.20
N HIS A 45 -2.37 4.27 18.74
CA HIS A 45 -2.14 5.62 18.22
C HIS A 45 -2.95 5.91 16.95
N PHE A 46 -3.40 4.87 16.23
CA PHE A 46 -4.17 5.01 14.99
C PHE A 46 -5.67 4.91 15.20
N TYR A 47 -6.13 4.90 16.45
CA TYR A 47 -7.54 4.73 16.79
C TYR A 47 -8.37 5.99 16.51
N ASN A 48 -9.62 5.75 16.14
CA ASN A 48 -10.67 6.76 16.15
C ASN A 48 -11.23 6.90 17.58
N PRO A 49 -12.18 7.84 17.82
CA PRO A 49 -12.77 8.01 19.16
C PRO A 49 -13.52 6.79 19.69
N TYR A 50 -13.86 5.83 18.83
CA TYR A 50 -14.60 4.62 19.22
C TYR A 50 -13.69 3.47 19.67
N GLY A 51 -12.37 3.62 19.62
CA GLY A 51 -11.43 2.61 20.09
C GLY A 51 -11.07 1.53 19.09
N VAL A 52 -11.23 1.82 17.80
CA VAL A 52 -10.76 0.96 16.70
C VAL A 52 -9.93 1.80 15.73
N ALA A 53 -9.14 1.15 14.89
CA ALA A 53 -8.30 1.87 13.93
C ALA A 53 -9.15 2.78 13.06
N HIS A 54 -8.70 4.02 12.92
CA HIS A 54 -9.32 5.01 12.03
C HIS A 54 -9.35 4.48 10.60
N GLY A 55 -10.45 4.70 9.87
CA GLY A 55 -10.55 4.30 8.46
C GLY A 55 -9.45 4.89 7.59
N GLY A 56 -8.90 6.05 7.99
CA GLY A 56 -7.74 6.67 7.35
C GLY A 56 -6.47 5.84 7.45
N TYR A 57 -6.27 5.09 8.53
CA TYR A 57 -5.15 4.15 8.65
C TYR A 57 -5.25 3.05 7.59
N ALA A 58 -6.37 2.35 7.55
CA ALA A 58 -6.60 1.30 6.55
C ALA A 58 -6.50 1.84 5.12
N SER A 59 -7.10 3.01 4.86
CA SER A 59 -7.04 3.66 3.54
C SER A 59 -5.61 4.01 3.14
N SER A 60 -4.78 4.45 4.08
CA SER A 60 -3.37 4.76 3.83
C SER A 60 -2.55 3.52 3.49
N LEU A 61 -2.82 2.39 4.17
CA LEU A 61 -2.18 1.11 3.85
C LEU A 61 -2.53 0.66 2.43
N LEU A 62 -3.81 0.74 2.09
CA LEU A 62 -4.32 0.35 0.77
C LEU A 62 -3.79 1.25 -0.33
N ASP A 63 -3.81 2.57 -0.12
CA ASP A 63 -3.29 3.54 -1.08
C ASP A 63 -1.79 3.32 -1.35
N THR A 64 -1.03 3.10 -0.29
CA THR A 64 0.40 2.81 -0.42
C THR A 64 0.64 1.54 -1.22
N ALA A 65 -0.08 0.47 -0.92
CA ALA A 65 0.06 -0.80 -1.63
C ALA A 65 -0.27 -0.66 -3.12
N MET A 66 -1.37 0.03 -3.43
CA MET A 66 -1.80 0.23 -4.81
C MET A 66 -0.85 1.14 -5.60
N GLY A 67 -0.43 2.25 -4.99
CA GLY A 67 0.50 3.19 -5.61
C GLY A 67 1.87 2.56 -5.85
N CYS A 68 2.38 1.81 -4.88
CA CYS A 68 3.64 1.07 -5.03
C CYS A 68 3.53 -0.05 -6.08
N ALA A 69 2.40 -0.73 -6.17
CA ALA A 69 2.19 -1.73 -7.24
C ALA A 69 2.33 -1.08 -8.62
N VAL A 70 1.73 0.10 -8.82
CA VAL A 70 1.89 0.87 -10.06
C VAL A 70 3.34 1.33 -10.24
N GLN A 71 4.01 1.76 -9.16
CA GLN A 71 5.41 2.16 -9.24
C GLN A 71 6.30 1.04 -9.77
N THR A 72 6.02 -0.23 -9.43
CA THR A 72 6.82 -1.37 -9.92
C THR A 72 6.87 -1.48 -11.45
N ILE A 73 5.93 -0.88 -12.16
CA ILE A 73 5.86 -0.91 -13.63
C ILE A 73 6.22 0.44 -14.26
N CYS A 74 6.64 1.42 -13.47
CA CYS A 74 7.09 2.70 -13.97
C CYS A 74 8.54 2.62 -14.47
N PRO A 75 8.84 3.13 -15.66
CA PRO A 75 10.20 3.16 -16.18
C PRO A 75 11.06 4.19 -15.43
N ILE A 76 12.37 4.17 -15.70
CA ILE A 76 13.30 5.15 -15.15
C ILE A 76 12.79 6.57 -15.42
N GLY A 77 12.84 7.41 -14.39
CA GLY A 77 12.41 8.81 -14.47
C GLY A 77 10.91 9.02 -14.28
N TYR A 78 10.16 7.96 -13.99
CA TYR A 78 8.72 8.05 -13.74
C TYR A 78 8.36 7.51 -12.36
N GLY A 79 7.31 8.08 -11.80
CA GLY A 79 6.66 7.61 -10.58
C GLY A 79 5.15 7.55 -10.77
N SER A 80 4.43 7.27 -9.71
CA SER A 80 2.97 7.23 -9.72
C SER A 80 2.40 8.17 -8.68
N THR A 81 1.22 8.72 -8.98
CA THR A 81 0.43 9.47 -8.00
C THR A 81 -1.03 9.04 -8.11
N THR A 82 -1.70 8.92 -6.97
CA THR A 82 -3.09 8.48 -6.91
C THR A 82 -4.02 9.61 -7.33
N LEU A 83 -4.92 9.34 -8.28
CA LEU A 83 -5.95 10.28 -8.71
C LEU A 83 -7.26 10.03 -7.98
N GLU A 84 -7.56 8.78 -7.68
CA GLU A 84 -8.82 8.35 -7.10
C GLU A 84 -8.58 7.05 -6.35
N LEU A 85 -9.23 6.91 -5.21
CA LEU A 85 -9.21 5.63 -4.50
C LEU A 85 -10.59 5.37 -3.90
N LYS A 86 -11.05 4.12 -3.99
CA LYS A 86 -12.27 3.64 -3.38
C LYS A 86 -11.92 2.56 -2.37
N VAL A 87 -12.40 2.73 -1.14
CA VAL A 87 -12.10 1.81 -0.02
C VAL A 87 -13.39 1.23 0.52
N ASN A 88 -13.38 -0.08 0.76
CA ASN A 88 -14.41 -0.80 1.50
C ASN A 88 -13.81 -1.31 2.80
N LEU A 89 -14.32 -0.80 3.92
CA LEU A 89 -13.92 -1.22 5.27
C LEU A 89 -14.88 -2.33 5.71
N VAL A 90 -14.36 -3.55 5.84
CA VAL A 90 -15.18 -4.75 6.05
C VAL A 90 -15.27 -5.12 7.52
N LYS A 91 -14.16 -5.02 8.25
CA LYS A 91 -14.05 -5.45 9.65
C LYS A 91 -13.16 -4.50 10.43
N ALA A 92 -13.52 -4.24 11.69
CA ALA A 92 -12.74 -3.36 12.56
C ALA A 92 -11.33 -3.91 12.83
N ILE A 93 -10.34 -3.03 12.73
CA ILE A 93 -8.94 -3.31 13.04
C ILE A 93 -8.62 -2.74 14.42
N THR A 94 -7.96 -3.53 15.27
CA THR A 94 -7.46 -3.07 16.56
C THR A 94 -6.00 -3.51 16.72
N HIS A 95 -5.33 -3.04 17.78
CA HIS A 95 -3.98 -3.51 18.10
C HIS A 95 -3.94 -5.02 18.37
N LYS A 96 -5.06 -5.62 18.77
CA LYS A 96 -5.19 -7.06 19.00
C LYS A 96 -5.28 -7.86 17.70
N THR A 97 -5.60 -7.23 16.58
CA THR A 97 -5.63 -7.88 15.27
C THR A 97 -4.26 -8.45 14.91
N GLY A 98 -3.19 -7.82 15.42
CA GLY A 98 -1.82 -8.23 15.12
C GLY A 98 -1.36 -7.69 13.77
N GLU A 99 -0.31 -8.28 13.25
CA GLU A 99 0.29 -7.83 12.00
C GLU A 99 -0.66 -8.01 10.82
N LEU A 100 -0.80 -6.95 10.04
CA LEU A 100 -1.60 -6.93 8.81
C LEU A 100 -0.72 -7.19 7.59
N THR A 101 -1.26 -7.91 6.63
CA THR A 101 -0.67 -8.10 5.30
C THR A 101 -1.51 -7.33 4.28
N ILE A 102 -0.86 -6.47 3.53
CA ILE A 102 -1.50 -5.65 2.50
C ILE A 102 -0.91 -6.05 1.15
N LYS A 103 -1.75 -6.56 0.24
CA LYS A 103 -1.34 -6.95 -1.10
C LYS A 103 -1.91 -5.98 -2.12
N GLY A 104 -1.03 -5.37 -2.90
CA GLY A 104 -1.39 -4.50 -4.02
C GLY A 104 -1.07 -5.18 -5.35
N LYS A 105 -1.96 -5.02 -6.32
CA LYS A 105 -1.81 -5.63 -7.65
C LYS A 105 -2.33 -4.69 -8.73
N VAL A 106 -1.54 -4.51 -9.78
CA VAL A 106 -1.97 -3.78 -10.97
C VAL A 106 -3.01 -4.60 -11.73
N LEU A 107 -4.15 -3.98 -12.03
CA LEU A 107 -5.21 -4.56 -12.84
C LEU A 107 -5.02 -4.26 -14.32
N HIS A 108 -4.67 -2.98 -14.64
CA HIS A 108 -4.48 -2.51 -15.99
C HIS A 108 -3.43 -1.40 -16.00
N ALA A 109 -2.54 -1.45 -16.98
CA ALA A 109 -1.54 -0.42 -17.18
C ALA A 109 -1.72 0.20 -18.56
N GLY A 110 -2.18 1.46 -18.58
CA GLY A 110 -2.26 2.28 -19.79
C GLY A 110 -0.98 3.08 -20.00
N LYS A 111 -0.97 3.93 -21.02
CA LYS A 111 0.18 4.77 -21.34
C LYS A 111 0.47 5.80 -20.25
N THR A 112 -0.58 6.47 -19.73
CA THR A 112 -0.46 7.54 -18.74
C THR A 112 -1.10 7.20 -17.41
N THR A 113 -2.09 6.30 -17.38
CA THR A 113 -2.79 5.89 -16.16
C THR A 113 -2.68 4.38 -15.97
N ALA A 114 -2.87 3.95 -14.74
CA ALA A 114 -2.96 2.54 -14.37
C ALA A 114 -4.00 2.38 -13.29
N THR A 115 -4.66 1.23 -13.26
CA THR A 115 -5.59 0.86 -12.20
C THR A 115 -5.01 -0.30 -11.42
N SER A 116 -5.26 -0.29 -10.11
CA SER A 116 -4.81 -1.35 -9.21
C SER A 116 -5.83 -1.64 -8.13
N GLU A 117 -5.64 -2.76 -7.45
CA GLU A 117 -6.45 -3.18 -6.31
C GLU A 117 -5.57 -3.59 -5.14
N ALA A 118 -6.14 -3.57 -3.94
CA ALA A 118 -5.44 -4.06 -2.76
C ALA A 118 -6.41 -4.65 -1.74
N THR A 119 -5.87 -5.51 -0.88
CA THR A 119 -6.59 -6.11 0.25
C THR A 119 -5.77 -6.00 1.52
N ILE A 120 -6.46 -5.94 2.66
CA ILE A 120 -5.84 -6.07 3.99
C ILE A 120 -6.37 -7.34 4.62
N VAL A 121 -5.47 -8.23 5.02
CA VAL A 121 -5.80 -9.46 5.73
C VAL A 121 -4.94 -9.58 6.99
N ASP A 122 -5.39 -10.35 7.97
CA ASP A 122 -4.59 -10.72 9.14
C ASP A 122 -3.77 -11.99 8.88
N ALA A 123 -3.05 -12.48 9.90
CA ALA A 123 -2.23 -13.69 9.80
C ALA A 123 -3.06 -14.94 9.48
N GLY A 124 -4.33 -14.96 9.85
CA GLY A 124 -5.25 -16.06 9.57
C GLY A 124 -5.95 -15.97 8.22
N GLY A 125 -5.65 -14.93 7.42
CA GLY A 125 -6.27 -14.73 6.11
C GLY A 125 -7.65 -14.07 6.16
N ASN A 126 -8.09 -13.55 7.30
CA ASN A 126 -9.37 -12.85 7.42
C ASN A 126 -9.28 -11.48 6.75
N LEU A 127 -10.29 -11.14 5.94
CA LEU A 127 -10.36 -9.87 5.21
C LEU A 127 -10.86 -8.73 6.11
N TYR A 128 -10.11 -7.63 6.13
CA TYR A 128 -10.46 -6.41 6.88
C TYR A 128 -10.87 -5.26 5.99
N ALA A 129 -10.27 -5.15 4.81
CA ALA A 129 -10.59 -4.09 3.85
C ALA A 129 -10.13 -4.48 2.46
N HIS A 130 -10.75 -3.85 1.45
CA HIS A 130 -10.31 -3.95 0.06
C HIS A 130 -10.55 -2.65 -0.67
N SER A 131 -9.86 -2.46 -1.80
CA SER A 131 -9.86 -1.19 -2.50
C SER A 131 -9.50 -1.32 -3.96
N THR A 132 -9.85 -0.28 -4.72
CA THR A 132 -9.37 -0.04 -6.07
C THR A 132 -8.90 1.39 -6.20
N CYS A 133 -7.98 1.66 -7.12
CA CYS A 133 -7.54 3.02 -7.40
C CYS A 133 -7.18 3.22 -8.87
N THR A 134 -7.12 4.49 -9.25
CA THR A 134 -6.53 4.95 -10.50
C THR A 134 -5.32 5.80 -10.17
N CYS A 135 -4.18 5.49 -10.77
CA CYS A 135 -2.94 6.26 -10.65
C CYS A 135 -2.57 6.91 -11.98
N LEU A 136 -1.95 8.08 -11.88
CA LEU A 136 -1.29 8.74 -12.99
C LEU A 136 0.20 8.42 -12.93
N LYS A 137 0.79 8.05 -14.06
CA LYS A 137 2.24 7.95 -14.20
C LYS A 137 2.79 9.33 -14.46
N ILE A 138 3.67 9.82 -13.59
CA ILE A 138 4.23 11.17 -13.67
C ILE A 138 5.72 11.11 -13.95
N LYS A 139 6.18 12.06 -14.75
CA LYS A 139 7.61 12.26 -14.97
C LYS A 139 8.20 12.98 -13.77
N LEU A 140 9.26 12.42 -13.22
CA LEU A 140 9.97 12.98 -12.07
C LEU A 140 11.06 13.97 -12.49
#